data_987c602736c946cd2a009511524585ce
#
_entry.id   987c602736c946cd2a009511524585ce
#
_cell.length_a   1.000
_cell.length_b   1.000
_cell.length_c   1.000
_cell.angle_alpha   90.00
_cell.angle_beta   90.00
_cell.angle_gamma   90.00
#
_symmetry.space_group_name_H-M   'P 1'
#
loop_
_entity.id
_entity.type
_entity.pdbx_description
1 polymer ?
#
loop_
_entity_poly.entity_id
_entity_poly.type
_entity_poly.pdbx_seq_one_letter_code
_entity_poly.pdbx_strand_id
1 'polypeptide(L)'
;ADADTVRQETVLDGVWDLKEQSLSDGFALCDRENVVWQFLSSRLAQTGTWTAAENVDGYFSLDGGTYYFLRDSVLFRQQVDGGQPERMPLSCDLRILNITAFDAAAGRMAVQFLLSPHGSECGTALLDVTTGQLSMLCAQRYQAALAGDTMSLLAFDNDKMGYSALTGSGDTFFFADASLFTDTAGDLYALPGAPYLVGVATGRSTLYATGAHIAACSLPDVGIAGEMYSCCYLPETQLLVGAVYQDGAFRLYAMDPAQLTFAPVADASPVPSPLTVDDALAQSYWSAVNGADVADSLQEARCLADTLEDAYGVRILLSSQCREAAALCDKDITLSDSMSADAELAGISAMLDSMSRAFALYPQGFLAQFRNSVGEGGLCFLLVAHIASDYGVVGCAYDSADWQYIALDVQADYMREGTVCHEIWHATENEIRSRDYTAFDWDQWNRLNPEGFLYYGDGTMQDPAQPWTLYSSAPEDVRFVDTYSCVAATEDRARIMEFFMTHDDEAELLIQSPYIRAKLQIMCDAVRRYFDTAGWGTPRWERLL
;
A
#
# COMPACT_ATOMS: atom_id res chain seq x y z
N ALA A 1 21.35 1.65 -40.79
CA ALA A 1 20.92 3.01 -40.52
C ALA A 1 22.19 3.87 -40.37
N ASP A 2 22.20 5.03 -41.02
CA ASP A 2 23.35 5.95 -40.93
C ASP A 2 23.33 6.64 -39.55
N ALA A 3 24.53 7.08 -39.10
CA ALA A 3 24.71 7.80 -37.82
C ALA A 3 23.86 9.09 -37.66
N ASP A 4 23.15 9.48 -38.69
CA ASP A 4 22.24 10.63 -38.71
C ASP A 4 20.89 10.37 -38.03
N THR A 5 20.63 9.12 -37.60
CA THR A 5 19.37 8.74 -36.91
C THR A 5 19.34 9.24 -35.45
N VAL A 6 20.53 9.33 -34.83
CA VAL A 6 20.70 9.90 -33.49
C VAL A 6 21.10 11.36 -33.62
N ARG A 7 20.24 12.28 -33.20
CA ARG A 7 20.49 13.71 -33.37
C ARG A 7 21.44 14.29 -32.34
N GLN A 8 21.43 13.78 -31.12
CA GLN A 8 22.24 14.32 -30.03
C GLN A 8 22.47 13.28 -28.95
N GLU A 9 23.65 13.32 -28.32
CA GLU A 9 24.05 12.50 -27.19
C GLU A 9 24.67 13.38 -26.10
N THR A 10 24.38 13.08 -24.81
CA THR A 10 25.08 13.64 -23.66
C THR A 10 25.28 12.57 -22.59
N VAL A 11 26.37 12.68 -21.82
CA VAL A 11 26.69 11.76 -20.73
C VAL A 11 26.19 12.37 -19.43
N LEU A 12 25.54 11.55 -18.59
CA LEU A 12 25.10 11.92 -17.26
C LEU A 12 26.04 11.29 -16.24
N ASP A 13 26.66 12.10 -15.39
CA ASP A 13 27.54 11.61 -14.32
C ASP A 13 26.73 11.30 -13.07
N GLY A 14 26.91 10.08 -12.53
CA GLY A 14 26.45 9.71 -11.18
C GLY A 14 24.96 9.40 -11.04
N VAL A 15 24.23 9.21 -12.12
CA VAL A 15 22.79 8.95 -12.09
C VAL A 15 22.53 7.45 -12.23
N TRP A 16 21.73 6.87 -11.31
CA TRP A 16 21.47 5.44 -11.26
C TRP A 16 20.03 5.04 -11.60
N ASP A 17 19.04 5.92 -11.36
CA ASP A 17 17.64 5.64 -11.58
C ASP A 17 16.94 6.90 -12.10
N LEU A 18 16.65 6.92 -13.40
CA LEU A 18 16.14 8.07 -14.11
C LEU A 18 14.65 7.97 -14.35
N LYS A 19 13.94 9.04 -14.08
CA LYS A 19 12.56 9.23 -14.51
C LYS A 19 12.51 10.40 -15.45
N GLU A 20 12.06 10.16 -16.67
CA GLU A 20 11.91 11.17 -17.70
C GLU A 20 10.45 11.57 -17.88
N GLN A 21 10.22 12.82 -18.19
CA GLN A 21 8.89 13.34 -18.46
C GLN A 21 8.93 14.49 -19.45
N SER A 22 8.02 14.49 -20.44
CA SER A 22 7.89 15.57 -21.42
C SER A 22 7.27 16.83 -20.80
N LEU A 23 7.83 18.00 -21.20
CA LEU A 23 7.33 19.33 -20.89
C LEU A 23 7.17 20.13 -22.20
N SER A 24 6.49 21.29 -22.14
CA SER A 24 6.31 22.18 -23.32
C SER A 24 7.61 22.56 -23.99
N ASP A 25 8.66 22.84 -23.22
CA ASP A 25 9.94 23.33 -23.72
C ASP A 25 11.08 22.28 -23.66
N GLY A 26 10.74 21.03 -23.38
CA GLY A 26 11.74 19.96 -23.23
C GLY A 26 11.26 18.80 -22.37
N PHE A 27 12.05 18.43 -21.37
CA PHE A 27 11.70 17.34 -20.45
C PHE A 27 12.33 17.54 -19.06
N ALA A 28 11.78 16.84 -18.08
CA ALA A 28 12.30 16.76 -16.72
C ALA A 28 12.95 15.39 -16.48
N LEU A 29 14.09 15.39 -15.80
CA LEU A 29 14.89 14.23 -15.47
C LEU A 29 15.17 14.24 -13.97
N CYS A 30 14.95 13.15 -13.27
CA CYS A 30 15.20 13.04 -11.83
C CYS A 30 16.27 12.00 -11.52
N ASP A 31 17.19 12.38 -10.65
CA ASP A 31 17.96 11.44 -9.85
C ASP A 31 17.12 11.08 -8.61
N ARG A 32 16.58 9.88 -8.56
CA ARG A 32 15.69 9.44 -7.48
C ARG A 32 16.35 9.45 -6.10
N GLU A 33 17.65 9.25 -6.02
CA GLU A 33 18.36 9.24 -4.73
C GLU A 33 18.44 10.64 -4.11
N ASN A 34 18.56 11.68 -4.95
CA ASN A 34 18.77 13.05 -4.49
C ASN A 34 17.51 13.92 -4.49
N VAL A 35 16.40 13.41 -5.00
CA VAL A 35 15.12 14.17 -5.09
C VAL A 35 15.26 15.45 -5.93
N VAL A 36 16.28 15.51 -6.77
CA VAL A 36 16.60 16.67 -7.61
C VAL A 36 16.14 16.43 -9.02
N TRP A 37 15.29 17.34 -9.51
CA TRP A 37 14.85 17.35 -10.90
C TRP A 37 15.68 18.34 -11.70
N GLN A 38 16.13 17.90 -12.88
CA GLN A 38 16.77 18.72 -13.87
C GLN A 38 15.81 18.95 -15.03
N PHE A 39 15.64 20.19 -15.43
CA PHE A 39 14.89 20.55 -16.63
C PHE A 39 15.87 20.70 -17.79
N LEU A 40 15.59 20.01 -18.88
CA LEU A 40 16.40 20.02 -20.08
C LEU A 40 15.58 20.43 -21.30
N SER A 41 16.18 21.18 -22.20
CA SER A 41 15.58 21.46 -23.51
C SER A 41 15.61 20.22 -24.41
N SER A 42 14.86 20.25 -25.51
CA SER A 42 14.91 19.22 -26.56
C SER A 42 16.30 19.04 -27.21
N ARG A 43 17.24 19.95 -26.91
CA ARG A 43 18.64 19.85 -27.32
C ARG A 43 19.57 19.34 -26.23
N LEU A 44 19.01 18.69 -25.21
CA LEU A 44 19.70 18.10 -24.04
C LEU A 44 20.50 19.14 -23.21
N ALA A 45 20.20 20.42 -23.33
CA ALA A 45 20.82 21.47 -22.53
C ALA A 45 20.00 21.73 -21.27
N GLN A 46 20.66 21.72 -20.12
CA GLN A 46 20.00 22.02 -18.83
C GLN A 46 19.48 23.46 -18.83
N THR A 47 18.20 23.63 -18.46
CA THR A 47 17.51 24.92 -18.39
C THR A 47 17.16 25.34 -16.97
N GLY A 48 17.08 24.38 -16.04
CA GLY A 48 16.76 24.65 -14.64
C GLY A 48 16.92 23.42 -13.76
N THR A 49 16.65 23.61 -12.46
CA THR A 49 16.59 22.55 -11.45
C THR A 49 15.48 22.85 -10.46
N TRP A 50 14.92 21.78 -9.90
CA TRP A 50 13.97 21.87 -8.78
C TRP A 50 14.23 20.72 -7.80
N THR A 51 14.04 20.97 -6.50
CA THR A 51 14.20 19.96 -5.46
C THR A 51 12.85 19.75 -4.80
N ALA A 52 12.34 18.53 -4.86
CA ALA A 52 11.13 18.14 -4.15
C ALA A 52 11.36 18.16 -2.64
N ALA A 53 10.31 18.47 -1.87
CA ALA A 53 10.38 18.46 -0.40
C ALA A 53 10.55 17.05 0.17
N GLU A 54 10.15 16.04 -0.59
CA GLU A 54 10.14 14.63 -0.21
C GLU A 54 10.58 13.77 -1.40
N ASN A 55 11.12 12.59 -1.10
CA ASN A 55 11.44 11.57 -2.11
C ASN A 55 10.15 10.83 -2.49
N VAL A 56 9.35 11.42 -3.37
CA VAL A 56 8.09 10.85 -3.87
C VAL A 56 8.06 10.86 -5.39
N ASP A 57 7.57 9.77 -5.96
CA ASP A 57 7.33 9.67 -7.38
C ASP A 57 6.18 10.57 -7.83
N GLY A 58 6.40 11.35 -8.88
CA GLY A 58 5.38 12.26 -9.38
C GLY A 58 5.63 12.71 -10.81
N TYR A 59 4.77 13.62 -11.27
CA TYR A 59 4.77 14.15 -12.63
C TYR A 59 4.54 15.66 -12.64
N PHE A 60 5.19 16.36 -13.55
CA PHE A 60 4.96 17.80 -13.76
C PHE A 60 3.80 18.05 -14.72
N SER A 61 3.07 19.17 -14.52
CA SER A 61 2.25 19.77 -15.57
C SER A 61 3.10 20.11 -16.81
N LEU A 62 2.45 20.28 -17.96
CA LEU A 62 3.13 20.52 -19.24
C LEU A 62 4.06 21.74 -19.19
N ASP A 63 3.66 22.79 -18.48
CA ASP A 63 4.43 24.02 -18.27
C ASP A 63 5.51 23.89 -17.18
N GLY A 64 5.61 22.75 -16.51
CA GLY A 64 6.53 22.52 -15.40
C GLY A 64 6.19 23.26 -14.11
N GLY A 65 5.03 23.94 -14.04
CA GLY A 65 4.66 24.79 -12.92
C GLY A 65 4.03 24.08 -11.73
N THR A 66 3.46 22.88 -11.96
CA THR A 66 2.81 22.07 -10.93
C THR A 66 3.37 20.66 -10.93
N TYR A 67 3.69 20.14 -9.74
CA TYR A 67 4.11 18.76 -9.53
C TYR A 67 2.99 17.97 -8.86
N TYR A 68 2.61 16.83 -9.46
CA TYR A 68 1.61 15.89 -8.94
C TYR A 68 2.31 14.65 -8.41
N PHE A 69 1.98 14.20 -7.22
CA PHE A 69 2.62 13.05 -6.60
C PHE A 69 1.70 12.31 -5.63
N LEU A 70 2.05 11.08 -5.29
CA LEU A 70 1.37 10.29 -4.28
C LEU A 70 2.12 10.38 -2.95
N ARG A 71 1.35 10.52 -1.88
CA ARG A 71 1.78 10.33 -0.50
C ARG A 71 0.74 9.47 0.19
N ASP A 72 1.13 8.33 0.73
CA ASP A 72 0.25 7.41 1.44
C ASP A 72 -1.07 7.12 0.66
N SER A 73 -0.93 6.77 -0.61
CA SER A 73 -2.05 6.46 -1.53
C SER A 73 -3.03 7.60 -1.81
N VAL A 74 -2.66 8.83 -1.45
CA VAL A 74 -3.44 10.05 -1.72
C VAL A 74 -2.70 10.92 -2.74
N LEU A 75 -3.43 11.48 -3.70
CA LEU A 75 -2.87 12.35 -4.72
C LEU A 75 -2.73 13.79 -4.20
N PHE A 76 -1.53 14.32 -4.31
CA PHE A 76 -1.18 15.71 -3.99
C PHE A 76 -0.74 16.46 -5.23
N ARG A 77 -0.84 17.79 -5.15
CA ARG A 77 -0.21 18.74 -6.08
C ARG A 77 0.59 19.77 -5.32
N GLN A 78 1.67 20.24 -5.91
CA GLN A 78 2.52 21.29 -5.36
C GLN A 78 2.96 22.26 -6.45
N GLN A 79 2.93 23.56 -6.18
CA GLN A 79 3.49 24.56 -7.08
C GLN A 79 5.02 24.55 -6.98
N VAL A 80 5.70 24.53 -8.13
CA VAL A 80 7.16 24.46 -8.22
C VAL A 80 7.83 25.75 -7.72
N ASP A 81 7.14 26.87 -7.76
CA ASP A 81 7.61 28.17 -7.31
C ASP A 81 7.52 28.40 -5.79
N GLY A 82 7.19 27.37 -4.98
CA GLY A 82 7.29 27.39 -3.52
C GLY A 82 5.98 27.19 -2.77
N GLY A 83 4.97 26.61 -3.40
CA GLY A 83 3.72 26.21 -2.74
C GLY A 83 3.91 25.05 -1.76
N GLN A 84 3.06 24.99 -0.73
CA GLN A 84 2.94 23.77 0.09
C GLN A 84 2.15 22.72 -0.67
N PRO A 85 2.43 21.42 -0.45
CA PRO A 85 1.61 20.35 -1.00
C PRO A 85 0.13 20.48 -0.59
N GLU A 86 -0.76 20.34 -1.55
CA GLU A 86 -2.21 20.34 -1.34
C GLU A 86 -2.79 19.01 -1.79
N ARG A 87 -3.66 18.40 -0.96
CA ARG A 87 -4.44 17.22 -1.37
C ARG A 87 -5.30 17.59 -2.58
N MET A 88 -5.23 16.77 -3.62
CA MET A 88 -6.06 16.98 -4.81
C MET A 88 -7.48 16.47 -4.55
N PRO A 89 -8.53 17.31 -4.77
CA PRO A 89 -9.90 16.87 -4.64
C PRO A 89 -10.24 15.91 -5.80
N LEU A 90 -10.70 14.70 -5.47
CA LEU A 90 -11.19 13.71 -6.43
C LEU A 90 -12.71 13.63 -6.37
N SER A 91 -13.33 13.21 -7.47
CA SER A 91 -14.79 12.99 -7.55
C SER A 91 -15.27 11.78 -6.75
N CYS A 92 -14.35 10.88 -6.40
CA CYS A 92 -14.57 9.79 -5.46
C CYS A 92 -13.29 9.55 -4.66
N ASP A 93 -13.40 8.96 -3.47
CA ASP A 93 -12.30 8.76 -2.54
C ASP A 93 -11.51 7.49 -2.90
N LEU A 94 -10.80 7.54 -4.04
CA LEU A 94 -9.96 6.44 -4.51
C LEU A 94 -8.64 6.40 -3.74
N ARG A 95 -8.26 5.21 -3.33
CA ARG A 95 -6.89 4.92 -2.87
C ARG A 95 -6.02 4.59 -4.07
N ILE A 96 -5.18 5.54 -4.46
CA ILE A 96 -4.32 5.42 -5.63
C ILE A 96 -3.02 4.75 -5.20
N LEU A 97 -2.74 3.58 -5.78
CA LEU A 97 -1.52 2.82 -5.48
C LEU A 97 -0.32 3.32 -6.29
N ASN A 98 -0.57 3.73 -7.54
CA ASN A 98 0.48 4.14 -8.45
C ASN A 98 -0.07 5.06 -9.54
N ILE A 99 0.75 6.00 -10.00
CA ILE A 99 0.54 6.76 -11.22
C ILE A 99 1.37 6.09 -12.31
N THR A 100 0.71 5.52 -13.32
CA THR A 100 1.39 4.78 -14.37
C THR A 100 1.72 5.63 -15.59
N ALA A 101 0.98 6.71 -15.83
CA ALA A 101 1.23 7.65 -16.90
C ALA A 101 0.57 9.01 -16.64
N PHE A 102 1.13 10.05 -17.24
CA PHE A 102 0.54 11.38 -17.25
C PHE A 102 0.66 12.00 -18.65
N ASP A 103 -0.49 12.26 -19.28
CA ASP A 103 -0.58 13.12 -20.47
C ASP A 103 -0.76 14.56 -20.00
N ALA A 104 0.35 15.26 -19.84
CA ALA A 104 0.36 16.62 -19.34
C ALA A 104 -0.35 17.61 -20.28
N ALA A 105 -0.38 17.34 -21.60
CA ALA A 105 -1.04 18.19 -22.58
C ALA A 105 -2.56 18.08 -22.49
N ALA A 106 -3.09 16.88 -22.26
CA ALA A 106 -4.52 16.64 -22.07
C ALA A 106 -4.98 16.80 -20.62
N GLY A 107 -4.04 16.94 -19.64
CA GLY A 107 -4.36 16.97 -18.22
C GLY A 107 -4.96 15.65 -17.71
N ARG A 108 -4.58 14.51 -18.31
CA ARG A 108 -5.10 13.18 -17.97
C ARG A 108 -4.02 12.30 -17.35
N MET A 109 -4.37 11.64 -16.27
CA MET A 109 -3.49 10.76 -15.52
C MET A 109 -4.06 9.34 -15.50
N ALA A 110 -3.25 8.34 -15.82
CA ALA A 110 -3.59 6.95 -15.62
C ALA A 110 -3.09 6.51 -14.25
N VAL A 111 -4.00 5.95 -13.46
CA VAL A 111 -3.72 5.54 -12.08
C VAL A 111 -4.15 4.10 -11.85
N GLN A 112 -3.40 3.38 -11.01
CA GLN A 112 -3.83 2.13 -10.41
C GLN A 112 -4.42 2.43 -9.03
N PHE A 113 -5.54 1.82 -8.72
CA PHE A 113 -6.25 2.07 -7.46
C PHE A 113 -6.80 0.78 -6.86
N LEU A 114 -7.04 0.77 -5.55
CA LEU A 114 -7.75 -0.32 -4.91
C LEU A 114 -9.23 -0.26 -5.29
N LEU A 115 -9.81 -1.41 -5.67
CA LEU A 115 -11.24 -1.53 -5.97
C LEU A 115 -12.11 -1.42 -4.72
N SER A 116 -11.53 -1.69 -3.56
CA SER A 116 -12.14 -1.56 -2.25
C SER A 116 -11.11 -1.08 -1.23
N PRO A 117 -11.49 -0.26 -0.25
CA PRO A 117 -10.59 0.20 0.80
C PRO A 117 -10.04 -0.94 1.68
N HIS A 118 -10.71 -2.09 1.72
CA HIS A 118 -10.34 -3.26 2.51
C HIS A 118 -9.96 -4.48 1.63
N GLY A 119 -9.96 -4.34 0.31
CA GLY A 119 -9.62 -5.40 -0.63
C GLY A 119 -8.17 -5.28 -1.14
N SER A 120 -7.68 -6.36 -1.75
CA SER A 120 -6.38 -6.39 -2.44
C SER A 120 -6.50 -6.25 -3.96
N GLU A 121 -7.73 -6.31 -4.50
CA GLU A 121 -7.97 -6.19 -5.92
C GLU A 121 -7.74 -4.77 -6.41
N CYS A 122 -7.10 -4.66 -7.56
CA CYS A 122 -6.71 -3.38 -8.15
C CYS A 122 -7.38 -3.16 -9.50
N GLY A 123 -7.75 -1.92 -9.75
CA GLY A 123 -8.23 -1.45 -11.03
C GLY A 123 -7.31 -0.41 -11.65
N THR A 124 -7.68 0.02 -12.85
CA THR A 124 -7.04 1.13 -13.57
C THR A 124 -8.08 2.20 -13.84
N ALA A 125 -7.74 3.47 -13.60
CA ALA A 125 -8.60 4.60 -13.88
C ALA A 125 -7.87 5.67 -14.70
N LEU A 126 -8.63 6.44 -15.49
CA LEU A 126 -8.19 7.69 -16.08
C LEU A 126 -8.79 8.86 -15.30
N LEU A 127 -7.93 9.69 -14.79
CA LEU A 127 -8.25 10.85 -13.96
C LEU A 127 -7.97 12.13 -14.74
N ASP A 128 -8.93 13.04 -14.81
CA ASP A 128 -8.73 14.42 -15.24
C ASP A 128 -8.19 15.23 -14.05
N VAL A 129 -6.96 15.69 -14.15
CA VAL A 129 -6.29 16.41 -13.04
C VAL A 129 -6.82 17.84 -12.84
N THR A 130 -7.57 18.38 -13.82
CA THR A 130 -8.15 19.71 -13.71
C THR A 130 -9.43 19.70 -12.88
N THR A 131 -10.26 18.67 -13.11
CA THR A 131 -11.57 18.52 -12.47
C THR A 131 -11.58 17.54 -11.29
N GLY A 132 -10.59 16.66 -11.20
CA GLY A 132 -10.58 15.55 -10.26
C GLY A 132 -11.55 14.42 -10.61
N GLN A 133 -12.13 14.43 -11.81
CA GLN A 133 -13.11 13.44 -12.24
C GLN A 133 -12.44 12.22 -12.87
N LEU A 134 -12.99 11.04 -12.59
CA LEU A 134 -12.67 9.82 -13.33
C LEU A 134 -13.32 9.88 -14.70
N SER A 135 -12.51 9.76 -15.76
CA SER A 135 -13.02 9.74 -17.12
C SER A 135 -13.32 8.32 -17.62
N MET A 136 -12.55 7.35 -17.18
CA MET A 136 -12.72 5.93 -17.50
C MET A 136 -12.14 5.10 -16.36
N LEU A 137 -12.65 3.88 -16.15
CA LEU A 137 -12.09 2.93 -15.20
C LEU A 137 -12.41 1.49 -15.58
N CYS A 138 -11.62 0.56 -15.08
CA CYS A 138 -11.90 -0.87 -15.19
C CYS A 138 -11.37 -1.63 -13.97
N ALA A 139 -11.91 -2.83 -13.73
CA ALA A 139 -11.52 -3.70 -12.62
C ALA A 139 -10.22 -4.48 -12.87
N GLN A 140 -9.45 -4.14 -13.90
CA GLN A 140 -8.17 -4.79 -14.21
C GLN A 140 -7.01 -3.84 -13.99
N ARG A 141 -5.92 -4.38 -13.49
CA ARG A 141 -4.68 -3.63 -13.26
C ARG A 141 -3.84 -3.60 -14.53
N TYR A 142 -3.64 -2.42 -15.09
CA TYR A 142 -2.76 -2.19 -16.22
C TYR A 142 -1.66 -1.20 -15.87
N GLN A 143 -0.47 -1.39 -16.45
CA GLN A 143 0.46 -0.30 -16.67
C GLN A 143 0.03 0.43 -17.92
N ALA A 144 -0.30 1.71 -17.83
CA ALA A 144 -0.84 2.48 -18.93
C ALA A 144 0.17 3.53 -19.42
N ALA A 145 0.11 3.88 -20.70
CA ALA A 145 0.69 5.09 -21.28
C ALA A 145 -0.38 5.81 -22.11
N LEU A 146 -0.35 7.11 -22.08
CA LEU A 146 -1.28 8.00 -22.75
C LEU A 146 -0.55 8.78 -23.85
N ALA A 147 -1.15 8.88 -25.02
CA ALA A 147 -0.65 9.65 -26.16
C ALA A 147 -1.82 10.32 -26.88
N GLY A 148 -2.26 11.48 -26.39
CA GLY A 148 -3.47 12.14 -26.88
C GLY A 148 -4.69 11.22 -26.71
N ASP A 149 -5.36 10.86 -27.82
CA ASP A 149 -6.51 9.95 -27.79
C ASP A 149 -6.10 8.47 -27.82
N THR A 150 -4.83 8.16 -28.01
CA THR A 150 -4.32 6.79 -28.03
C THR A 150 -3.82 6.39 -26.64
N MET A 151 -4.13 5.16 -26.27
CA MET A 151 -3.71 4.57 -25.00
C MET A 151 -3.03 3.24 -25.25
N SER A 152 -1.95 2.98 -24.55
CA SER A 152 -1.30 1.66 -24.49
C SER A 152 -1.42 1.10 -23.08
N LEU A 153 -1.97 -0.10 -22.94
CA LEU A 153 -2.19 -0.79 -21.68
C LEU A 153 -1.39 -2.10 -21.69
N LEU A 154 -0.60 -2.30 -20.65
CA LEU A 154 0.20 -3.51 -20.48
C LEU A 154 -0.30 -4.30 -19.27
N ALA A 155 -0.57 -5.59 -19.48
CA ALA A 155 -0.85 -6.54 -18.41
C ALA A 155 0.23 -7.63 -18.41
N PHE A 156 0.80 -7.93 -17.24
CA PHE A 156 1.70 -9.06 -17.08
C PHE A 156 0.87 -10.33 -16.89
N ASP A 157 1.06 -11.29 -17.80
CA ASP A 157 0.43 -12.60 -17.74
C ASP A 157 1.40 -13.60 -17.10
N ASN A 158 1.17 -13.92 -15.83
CA ASN A 158 2.02 -14.84 -15.08
C ASN A 158 2.06 -16.25 -15.70
N ASP A 159 0.95 -16.69 -16.31
CA ASP A 159 0.88 -18.03 -16.91
C ASP A 159 1.73 -18.14 -18.17
N LYS A 160 1.91 -17.02 -18.87
CA LYS A 160 2.71 -16.94 -20.10
C LYS A 160 4.11 -16.39 -19.89
N MET A 161 4.40 -15.93 -18.66
CA MET A 161 5.68 -15.29 -18.31
C MET A 161 6.05 -14.13 -19.24
N GLY A 162 5.08 -13.26 -19.54
CA GLY A 162 5.27 -12.16 -20.45
C GLY A 162 4.13 -11.14 -20.40
N TYR A 163 4.26 -10.08 -21.21
CA TYR A 163 3.31 -8.99 -21.25
C TYR A 163 2.37 -9.13 -22.43
N SER A 164 1.06 -8.90 -22.21
CA SER A 164 0.09 -8.65 -23.28
C SER A 164 -0.14 -7.16 -23.39
N ALA A 165 -0.21 -6.64 -24.61
CA ALA A 165 -0.45 -5.23 -24.87
C ALA A 165 -1.80 -4.99 -25.53
N LEU A 166 -2.47 -3.93 -25.08
CA LEU A 166 -3.67 -3.38 -25.69
C LEU A 166 -3.36 -1.94 -26.12
N THR A 167 -3.49 -1.63 -27.40
CA THR A 167 -3.25 -0.26 -27.90
C THR A 167 -4.43 0.18 -28.75
N GLY A 168 -4.99 1.35 -28.48
CA GLY A 168 -6.13 1.84 -29.21
C GLY A 168 -6.65 3.19 -28.74
N SER A 169 -7.77 3.59 -29.31
CA SER A 169 -8.51 4.79 -28.94
C SER A 169 -10.01 4.58 -29.09
N GLY A 170 -10.81 5.28 -28.28
CA GLY A 170 -12.26 5.12 -28.28
C GLY A 170 -12.68 3.67 -27.97
N ASP A 171 -13.55 3.12 -28.84
CA ASP A 171 -14.16 1.81 -28.62
C ASP A 171 -13.34 0.63 -29.17
N THR A 172 -12.23 0.89 -29.87
CA THR A 172 -11.44 -0.15 -30.54
C THR A 172 -10.01 -0.17 -30.05
N PHE A 173 -9.60 -1.31 -29.53
CA PHE A 173 -8.23 -1.60 -29.17
C PHE A 173 -7.69 -2.76 -30.02
N PHE A 174 -6.37 -2.82 -30.12
CA PHE A 174 -5.65 -3.91 -30.77
C PHE A 174 -4.88 -4.69 -29.71
N PHE A 175 -5.18 -5.98 -29.62
CA PHE A 175 -4.53 -6.88 -28.67
C PHE A 175 -3.32 -7.55 -29.31
N ALA A 176 -2.21 -7.51 -28.58
CA ALA A 176 -0.97 -8.20 -28.92
C ALA A 176 -0.56 -9.14 -27.78
N ASP A 177 -0.37 -10.41 -28.09
CA ASP A 177 0.07 -11.43 -27.13
C ASP A 177 1.56 -11.27 -26.79
N ALA A 178 1.95 -11.65 -25.58
CA ALA A 178 3.32 -11.63 -25.08
C ALA A 178 4.35 -12.28 -26.00
N SER A 179 3.95 -13.33 -26.73
CA SER A 179 4.84 -14.02 -27.68
C SER A 179 5.30 -13.17 -28.86
N LEU A 180 4.61 -12.05 -29.12
CA LEU A 180 5.00 -11.11 -30.18
C LEU A 180 6.15 -10.19 -29.79
N PHE A 181 6.46 -10.11 -28.50
CA PHE A 181 7.55 -9.32 -27.92
C PHE A 181 8.73 -10.23 -27.54
N THR A 182 9.11 -11.14 -28.45
CA THR A 182 9.98 -12.31 -28.19
C THR A 182 11.41 -12.00 -27.77
N ASP A 183 11.86 -10.77 -27.94
CA ASP A 183 13.20 -10.37 -27.49
C ASP A 183 13.20 -9.83 -26.04
N THR A 184 12.05 -9.79 -25.41
CA THR A 184 11.86 -9.26 -24.07
C THR A 184 11.83 -10.39 -23.03
N ALA A 185 12.95 -11.10 -22.86
CA ALA A 185 13.18 -11.86 -21.62
C ALA A 185 13.38 -10.93 -20.40
N GLY A 186 13.02 -9.64 -20.55
CA GLY A 186 13.13 -8.56 -19.60
C GLY A 186 11.84 -7.77 -19.52
N ASP A 187 11.93 -6.48 -19.24
CA ASP A 187 10.80 -5.61 -19.03
C ASP A 187 10.24 -5.02 -20.35
N LEU A 188 8.92 -4.93 -20.42
CA LEU A 188 8.20 -4.19 -21.44
C LEU A 188 7.47 -3.03 -20.77
N TYR A 189 7.62 -1.82 -21.28
CA TYR A 189 6.89 -0.66 -20.77
C TYR A 189 6.37 0.24 -21.90
N ALA A 190 5.26 0.92 -21.63
CA ALA A 190 4.62 1.80 -22.58
C ALA A 190 5.23 3.21 -22.48
N LEU A 191 5.50 3.85 -23.63
CA LEU A 191 6.06 5.19 -23.66
C LEU A 191 5.00 6.26 -23.42
N PRO A 192 5.15 7.11 -22.42
CA PRO A 192 4.27 8.25 -22.25
C PRO A 192 4.33 9.20 -23.47
N GLY A 193 3.16 9.61 -23.95
CA GLY A 193 3.02 10.57 -25.04
C GLY A 193 3.19 10.01 -26.46
N ALA A 194 3.44 8.70 -26.62
CA ALA A 194 3.63 8.08 -27.93
C ALA A 194 3.05 6.68 -28.05
N PRO A 195 2.62 6.25 -29.27
CA PRO A 195 2.10 4.91 -29.51
C PRO A 195 3.23 3.86 -29.67
N TYR A 196 4.20 3.88 -28.76
CA TYR A 196 5.35 2.98 -28.76
C TYR A 196 5.48 2.24 -27.44
N LEU A 197 6.01 1.01 -27.50
CA LEU A 197 6.47 0.25 -26.36
C LEU A 197 7.99 0.09 -26.43
N VAL A 198 8.62 0.02 -25.27
CA VAL A 198 10.06 -0.31 -25.17
C VAL A 198 10.19 -1.67 -24.50
N GLY A 199 10.83 -2.59 -25.18
CA GLY A 199 11.26 -3.86 -24.63
C GLY A 199 12.74 -3.79 -24.26
N VAL A 200 13.07 -4.16 -23.03
CA VAL A 200 14.42 -4.20 -22.49
C VAL A 200 14.86 -5.63 -22.29
N ALA A 201 15.95 -6.02 -22.92
CA ALA A 201 16.62 -7.29 -22.69
C ALA A 201 18.10 -7.02 -22.37
N THR A 202 18.78 -7.99 -21.74
CA THR A 202 20.18 -7.83 -21.33
C THR A 202 21.05 -7.30 -22.46
N GLY A 203 21.59 -6.11 -22.26
CA GLY A 203 22.50 -5.42 -23.19
C GLY A 203 21.86 -4.86 -24.45
N ARG A 204 20.54 -4.83 -24.58
CA ARG A 204 19.84 -4.28 -25.75
C ARG A 204 18.42 -3.81 -25.40
N SER A 205 17.91 -2.91 -26.25
CA SER A 205 16.52 -2.47 -26.18
C SER A 205 15.89 -2.44 -27.56
N THR A 206 14.59 -2.69 -27.61
CA THR A 206 13.79 -2.71 -28.84
C THR A 206 12.61 -1.76 -28.70
N LEU A 207 12.44 -0.89 -29.68
CA LEU A 207 11.27 -0.02 -29.77
C LEU A 207 10.21 -0.71 -30.66
N TYR A 208 8.99 -0.82 -30.15
CA TYR A 208 7.84 -1.38 -30.87
C TYR A 208 6.84 -0.28 -31.23
N ALA A 209 6.54 -0.14 -32.49
CA ALA A 209 5.37 0.60 -32.93
C ALA A 209 4.14 -0.31 -32.82
N THR A 210 3.07 0.16 -32.18
CA THR A 210 1.89 -0.64 -31.83
C THR A 210 0.63 -0.07 -32.50
N GLY A 211 -0.41 -0.92 -32.59
CA GLY A 211 -1.68 -0.63 -33.24
C GLY A 211 -2.21 -1.87 -33.97
N ALA A 212 -2.88 -1.68 -35.09
CA ALA A 212 -3.34 -2.80 -35.93
C ALA A 212 -2.17 -3.67 -36.46
N HIS A 213 -1.01 -3.07 -36.60
CA HIS A 213 0.23 -3.74 -37.02
C HIS A 213 1.30 -3.45 -35.98
N ILE A 214 2.06 -4.47 -35.61
CA ILE A 214 3.19 -4.36 -34.72
C ILE A 214 4.45 -4.41 -35.56
N ALA A 215 5.33 -3.43 -35.37
CA ALA A 215 6.64 -3.37 -36.00
C ALA A 215 7.72 -3.02 -34.98
N ALA A 216 8.91 -3.55 -35.15
CA ALA A 216 10.02 -3.41 -34.20
C ALA A 216 11.24 -2.75 -34.83
N CYS A 217 11.94 -1.94 -34.03
CA CYS A 217 13.23 -1.37 -34.34
C CYS A 217 14.21 -1.71 -33.21
N SER A 218 15.26 -2.47 -33.53
CA SER A 218 16.33 -2.77 -32.58
C SER A 218 17.22 -1.53 -32.44
N LEU A 219 17.36 -1.00 -31.22
CA LEU A 219 18.18 0.19 -30.95
C LEU A 219 19.68 -0.02 -31.23
N PRO A 220 20.27 -1.21 -30.98
CA PRO A 220 21.63 -1.50 -31.44
C PRO A 220 21.84 -1.36 -32.94
N ASP A 221 20.82 -1.66 -33.76
CA ASP A 221 20.94 -1.53 -35.24
C ASP A 221 21.02 -0.06 -35.72
N VAL A 222 20.61 0.87 -34.85
CA VAL A 222 20.70 2.31 -35.08
C VAL A 222 21.83 2.97 -34.26
N GLY A 223 22.74 2.15 -33.73
CA GLY A 223 23.96 2.63 -33.06
C GLY A 223 23.79 2.91 -31.55
N ILE A 224 22.63 2.58 -30.94
CA ILE A 224 22.36 2.73 -29.50
C ILE A 224 22.47 1.36 -28.86
N ALA A 225 23.66 1.04 -28.33
CA ALA A 225 23.91 -0.21 -27.62
C ALA A 225 23.77 0.01 -26.11
N GLY A 226 23.01 -0.86 -25.44
CA GLY A 226 22.80 -0.80 -24.00
C GLY A 226 21.34 -1.05 -23.61
N GLU A 227 21.07 -0.90 -22.31
CA GLU A 227 19.75 -1.04 -21.74
C GLU A 227 19.11 0.34 -21.58
N MET A 228 17.90 0.52 -22.12
CA MET A 228 17.14 1.76 -21.95
C MET A 228 16.42 1.72 -20.60
N TYR A 229 16.80 2.58 -19.68
CA TYR A 229 16.21 2.66 -18.34
C TYR A 229 14.93 3.48 -18.32
N SER A 230 14.88 4.54 -19.11
CA SER A 230 13.69 5.36 -19.26
C SER A 230 13.66 6.02 -20.63
N CYS A 231 12.47 6.41 -21.07
CA CYS A 231 12.29 7.10 -22.34
C CYS A 231 11.03 7.95 -22.30
N CYS A 232 11.08 9.15 -22.86
CA CYS A 232 9.91 9.98 -23.07
C CYS A 232 9.80 10.44 -24.52
N TYR A 233 8.59 10.80 -24.92
CA TYR A 233 8.32 11.43 -26.21
C TYR A 233 8.04 12.91 -26.03
N LEU A 234 8.67 13.75 -26.83
CA LEU A 234 8.50 15.19 -26.87
C LEU A 234 7.54 15.58 -28.00
N PRO A 235 6.25 15.86 -27.73
CA PRO A 235 5.24 16.08 -28.77
C PRO A 235 5.58 17.27 -29.69
N GLU A 236 6.09 18.36 -29.14
CA GLU A 236 6.40 19.58 -29.87
C GLU A 236 7.50 19.38 -30.93
N THR A 237 8.48 18.55 -30.63
CA THR A 237 9.62 18.28 -31.53
C THR A 237 9.53 16.92 -32.20
N GLN A 238 8.56 16.09 -31.81
CA GLN A 238 8.40 14.70 -32.27
C GLN A 238 9.64 13.84 -32.06
N LEU A 239 10.42 14.13 -31.01
CA LEU A 239 11.62 13.38 -30.66
C LEU A 239 11.32 12.38 -29.53
N LEU A 240 11.98 11.24 -29.59
CA LEU A 240 12.15 10.34 -28.44
C LEU A 240 13.44 10.72 -27.72
N VAL A 241 13.38 10.88 -26.41
CA VAL A 241 14.56 11.03 -25.56
C VAL A 241 14.65 9.81 -24.67
N GLY A 242 15.76 9.10 -24.71
CA GLY A 242 16.00 7.89 -23.95
C GLY A 242 17.26 7.97 -23.11
N ALA A 243 17.18 7.51 -21.86
CA ALA A 243 18.31 7.30 -20.97
C ALA A 243 18.79 5.86 -21.09
N VAL A 244 19.98 5.65 -21.57
CA VAL A 244 20.57 4.34 -21.84
C VAL A 244 21.80 4.13 -20.96
N TYR A 245 21.87 3.00 -20.27
CA TYR A 245 23.07 2.60 -19.56
C TYR A 245 24.01 1.85 -20.51
N GLN A 246 25.19 2.42 -20.74
CA GLN A 246 26.18 1.89 -21.66
C GLN A 246 27.59 2.17 -21.13
N ASP A 247 28.47 1.16 -21.17
CA ASP A 247 29.89 1.29 -20.81
C ASP A 247 30.13 1.91 -19.42
N GLY A 248 29.24 1.62 -18.45
CA GLY A 248 29.36 2.09 -17.07
C GLY A 248 28.86 3.52 -16.83
N ALA A 249 28.16 4.13 -17.78
CA ALA A 249 27.59 5.46 -17.66
C ALA A 249 26.18 5.55 -18.26
N PHE A 250 25.38 6.47 -17.75
CA PHE A 250 24.11 6.84 -18.37
C PHE A 250 24.34 7.85 -19.49
N ARG A 251 23.68 7.62 -20.63
CA ARG A 251 23.71 8.47 -21.81
C ARG A 251 22.29 8.83 -22.21
N LEU A 252 22.06 10.10 -22.50
CA LEU A 252 20.81 10.58 -23.09
C LEU A 252 20.95 10.62 -24.61
N TYR A 253 19.98 10.03 -25.29
CA TYR A 253 19.86 10.05 -26.73
C TYR A 253 18.56 10.73 -27.15
N ALA A 254 18.64 11.68 -28.08
CA ALA A 254 17.47 12.26 -28.74
C ALA A 254 17.36 11.70 -30.16
N MET A 255 16.26 11.00 -30.43
CA MET A 255 15.99 10.23 -31.64
C MET A 255 14.75 10.76 -32.36
N ASP A 256 14.80 10.80 -33.70
CA ASP A 256 13.63 11.05 -34.53
C ASP A 256 12.98 9.71 -34.95
N PRO A 257 11.79 9.32 -34.39
CA PRO A 257 11.17 8.06 -34.76
C PRO A 257 10.85 7.91 -36.25
N ALA A 258 10.63 9.02 -36.94
CA ALA A 258 10.38 9.02 -38.39
C ALA A 258 11.58 8.59 -39.23
N GLN A 259 12.78 8.63 -38.66
CA GLN A 259 14.03 8.19 -39.31
C GLN A 259 14.39 6.74 -38.92
N LEU A 260 13.69 6.14 -37.98
CA LEU A 260 13.90 4.75 -37.56
C LEU A 260 13.22 3.79 -38.58
N THR A 261 13.88 2.66 -38.82
CA THR A 261 13.33 1.62 -39.67
C THR A 261 12.68 0.54 -38.81
N PHE A 262 11.36 0.45 -38.87
CA PHE A 262 10.61 -0.57 -38.18
C PHE A 262 10.36 -1.76 -39.11
N ALA A 263 10.78 -2.95 -38.68
CA ALA A 263 10.50 -4.20 -39.37
C ALA A 263 9.14 -4.77 -38.90
N PRO A 264 8.25 -5.22 -39.82
CA PRO A 264 7.00 -5.84 -39.42
C PRO A 264 7.23 -7.08 -38.53
N VAL A 265 6.47 -7.20 -37.44
CA VAL A 265 6.49 -8.33 -36.52
C VAL A 265 5.23 -9.18 -36.72
N ALA A 266 4.04 -8.60 -36.53
CA ALA A 266 2.78 -9.29 -36.63
C ALA A 266 1.60 -8.30 -36.78
N ASP A 267 0.41 -8.85 -37.09
CA ASP A 267 -0.85 -8.14 -36.97
C ASP A 267 -1.47 -8.40 -35.61
N ALA A 268 -1.99 -7.33 -34.99
CA ALA A 268 -2.71 -7.42 -33.73
C ALA A 268 -4.20 -7.65 -33.95
N SER A 269 -4.88 -8.32 -33.02
CA SER A 269 -6.30 -8.60 -33.09
C SER A 269 -7.15 -7.44 -32.58
N PRO A 270 -8.18 -6.97 -33.32
CA PRO A 270 -9.07 -5.93 -32.81
C PRO A 270 -9.93 -6.49 -31.66
N VAL A 271 -10.07 -5.73 -30.60
CA VAL A 271 -10.88 -6.03 -29.40
C VAL A 271 -11.65 -4.79 -28.96
N PRO A 272 -12.77 -4.94 -28.22
CA PRO A 272 -13.44 -3.81 -27.57
C PRO A 272 -12.52 -3.11 -26.57
N SER A 273 -12.78 -1.83 -26.29
CA SER A 273 -12.09 -1.11 -25.21
C SER A 273 -12.28 -1.83 -23.87
N PRO A 274 -11.21 -2.07 -23.10
CA PRO A 274 -11.30 -2.62 -21.75
C PRO A 274 -11.71 -1.55 -20.72
N LEU A 275 -11.62 -0.27 -21.09
CA LEU A 275 -11.93 0.86 -20.24
C LEU A 275 -13.27 1.45 -20.64
N THR A 276 -14.20 1.50 -19.70
CA THR A 276 -15.51 2.11 -19.86
C THR A 276 -15.79 3.05 -18.70
N VAL A 277 -16.69 4.01 -18.89
CA VAL A 277 -17.29 4.71 -17.76
C VAL A 277 -18.26 3.73 -17.12
N ASP A 278 -17.92 3.25 -15.92
CA ASP A 278 -18.73 2.25 -15.20
C ASP A 278 -19.24 2.84 -13.89
N ASP A 279 -20.45 3.42 -13.96
CA ASP A 279 -21.12 3.98 -12.78
C ASP A 279 -21.40 2.91 -11.71
N ALA A 280 -21.60 1.66 -12.10
CA ALA A 280 -21.86 0.56 -11.17
C ALA A 280 -20.57 0.22 -10.40
N LEU A 281 -19.42 0.20 -11.07
CA LEU A 281 -18.12 -0.02 -10.42
C LEU A 281 -17.77 1.14 -9.47
N ALA A 282 -17.99 2.40 -9.90
CA ALA A 282 -17.80 3.56 -9.04
C ALA A 282 -18.71 3.54 -7.81
N GLN A 283 -19.99 3.16 -7.97
CA GLN A 283 -20.91 2.99 -6.85
C GLN A 283 -20.53 1.81 -5.94
N SER A 284 -20.02 0.71 -6.50
CA SER A 284 -19.51 -0.42 -5.71
C SER A 284 -18.34 0.00 -4.84
N TYR A 285 -17.40 0.77 -5.40
CA TYR A 285 -16.29 1.34 -4.62
C TYR A 285 -16.80 2.24 -3.50
N TRP A 286 -17.73 3.17 -3.79
CA TRP A 286 -18.33 4.04 -2.78
C TRP A 286 -19.04 3.27 -1.66
N SER A 287 -19.78 2.22 -2.02
CA SER A 287 -20.44 1.36 -1.04
C SER A 287 -19.43 0.63 -0.16
N ALA A 288 -18.30 0.21 -0.72
CA ALA A 288 -17.23 -0.42 0.04
C ALA A 288 -16.51 0.57 0.97
N VAL A 289 -16.26 1.82 0.52
CA VAL A 289 -15.65 2.89 1.35
C VAL A 289 -16.54 3.24 2.53
N ASN A 290 -17.85 3.40 2.29
CA ASN A 290 -18.80 3.79 3.33
C ASN A 290 -19.31 2.59 4.16
N GLY A 291 -18.94 1.37 3.77
CA GLY A 291 -19.46 0.11 4.28
C GLY A 291 -20.81 -0.23 3.67
N ALA A 292 -21.15 -1.52 3.63
CA ALA A 292 -22.49 -1.94 3.28
C ALA A 292 -23.47 -1.45 4.37
N ASP A 293 -24.70 -1.11 3.97
CA ASP A 293 -25.74 -0.81 4.95
C ASP A 293 -25.96 -2.02 5.87
N VAL A 294 -26.01 -1.77 7.16
CA VAL A 294 -26.40 -2.80 8.11
C VAL A 294 -27.91 -2.99 8.12
N ALA A 295 -28.37 -4.18 8.49
CA ALA A 295 -29.79 -4.47 8.64
C ALA A 295 -30.46 -3.52 9.65
N ASP A 296 -31.77 -3.24 9.45
CA ASP A 296 -32.53 -2.35 10.36
C ASP A 296 -32.40 -2.75 11.82
N SER A 297 -32.32 -4.06 12.12
CA SER A 297 -32.09 -4.60 13.47
C SER A 297 -30.77 -4.18 14.11
N LEU A 298 -29.79 -3.77 13.35
CA LEU A 298 -28.44 -3.39 13.83
C LEU A 298 -28.22 -1.86 13.86
N GLN A 299 -29.22 -1.05 13.53
CA GLN A 299 -29.04 0.41 13.44
C GLN A 299 -28.61 1.04 14.77
N GLU A 300 -29.15 0.58 15.92
CA GLU A 300 -28.73 1.07 17.24
C GLU A 300 -27.26 0.69 17.53
N ALA A 301 -26.86 -0.53 17.18
CA ALA A 301 -25.48 -0.98 17.31
C ALA A 301 -24.53 -0.18 16.39
N ARG A 302 -24.97 0.13 15.16
CA ARG A 302 -24.20 1.00 14.24
C ARG A 302 -24.00 2.40 14.81
N CYS A 303 -25.04 3.03 15.36
CA CYS A 303 -24.93 4.35 16.01
C CYS A 303 -23.94 4.34 17.20
N LEU A 304 -23.91 3.26 17.97
CA LEU A 304 -22.92 3.12 19.05
C LEU A 304 -21.51 2.97 18.49
N ALA A 305 -21.34 2.15 17.46
CA ALA A 305 -20.06 1.99 16.79
C ALA A 305 -19.57 3.30 16.17
N ASP A 306 -20.44 4.08 15.50
CA ASP A 306 -20.12 5.42 14.97
C ASP A 306 -19.63 6.37 16.08
N THR A 307 -20.27 6.32 17.24
CA THR A 307 -19.85 7.12 18.41
C THR A 307 -18.44 6.75 18.88
N LEU A 308 -18.10 5.46 18.89
CA LEU A 308 -16.77 4.98 19.24
C LEU A 308 -15.74 5.34 18.16
N GLU A 309 -16.11 5.20 16.89
CA GLU A 309 -15.26 5.60 15.76
C GLU A 309 -14.86 7.08 15.87
N ASP A 310 -15.83 7.96 16.08
CA ASP A 310 -15.62 9.40 16.22
C ASP A 310 -14.78 9.76 17.45
N ALA A 311 -15.04 9.09 18.58
CA ALA A 311 -14.37 9.40 19.85
C ALA A 311 -12.90 8.93 19.87
N TYR A 312 -12.58 7.81 19.22
CA TYR A 312 -11.28 7.16 19.32
C TYR A 312 -10.49 7.14 18.02
N GLY A 313 -11.06 7.58 16.91
CA GLY A 313 -10.40 7.64 15.62
C GLY A 313 -10.15 6.26 14.99
N VAL A 314 -10.96 5.27 15.32
CA VAL A 314 -10.92 3.90 14.81
C VAL A 314 -12.00 3.66 13.77
N ARG A 315 -12.02 2.47 13.16
CA ARG A 315 -13.12 1.96 12.32
C ARG A 315 -13.69 0.70 12.95
N ILE A 316 -15.01 0.51 12.89
CA ILE A 316 -15.70 -0.67 13.43
C ILE A 316 -16.67 -1.19 12.37
N LEU A 317 -16.42 -2.38 11.87
CA LEU A 317 -17.24 -3.05 10.87
C LEU A 317 -18.16 -4.06 11.54
N LEU A 318 -19.44 -4.05 11.14
CA LEU A 318 -20.47 -4.92 11.68
C LEU A 318 -21.04 -5.81 10.58
N SER A 319 -21.33 -7.07 10.89
CA SER A 319 -22.11 -7.94 10.00
C SER A 319 -21.47 -8.09 8.62
N SER A 320 -22.25 -7.89 7.56
CA SER A 320 -21.80 -7.95 6.17
C SER A 320 -20.70 -6.95 5.82
N GLN A 321 -20.54 -5.87 6.57
CA GLN A 321 -19.45 -4.89 6.39
C GLN A 321 -18.07 -5.54 6.59
N CYS A 322 -17.97 -6.61 7.38
CA CYS A 322 -16.71 -7.30 7.65
C CYS A 322 -16.17 -8.12 6.47
N ARG A 323 -16.97 -8.38 5.43
CA ARG A 323 -16.71 -9.40 4.40
C ARG A 323 -15.35 -9.26 3.72
N GLU A 324 -15.04 -8.07 3.24
CA GLU A 324 -13.81 -7.85 2.48
C GLU A 324 -12.58 -7.88 3.38
N ALA A 325 -12.65 -7.21 4.53
CA ALA A 325 -11.55 -7.19 5.49
C ALA A 325 -11.30 -8.59 6.09
N ALA A 326 -12.36 -9.36 6.39
CA ALA A 326 -12.23 -10.73 6.88
C ALA A 326 -11.55 -11.67 5.85
N ALA A 327 -11.76 -11.44 4.55
CA ALA A 327 -11.12 -12.23 3.50
C ALA A 327 -9.59 -12.02 3.39
N LEU A 328 -9.04 -11.00 4.04
CA LEU A 328 -7.59 -10.75 4.11
C LEU A 328 -6.91 -11.54 5.23
N CYS A 329 -7.68 -12.07 6.17
CA CYS A 329 -7.15 -12.86 7.28
C CYS A 329 -6.71 -14.25 6.80
N ASP A 330 -5.63 -14.77 7.35
CA ASP A 330 -5.16 -16.13 7.12
C ASP A 330 -5.99 -17.22 7.85
N LYS A 331 -6.92 -16.80 8.72
CA LYS A 331 -7.84 -17.69 9.45
C LYS A 331 -9.22 -17.69 8.79
N ASP A 332 -9.92 -18.81 8.88
CA ASP A 332 -11.30 -18.89 8.44
C ASP A 332 -12.21 -18.11 9.39
N ILE A 333 -12.78 -17.02 8.89
CA ILE A 333 -13.69 -16.14 9.63
C ILE A 333 -15.12 -16.38 9.18
N THR A 334 -16.02 -16.68 10.11
CA THR A 334 -17.46 -16.72 9.88
C THR A 334 -18.08 -15.38 10.25
N LEU A 335 -18.77 -14.74 9.31
CA LEU A 335 -19.41 -13.43 9.53
C LEU A 335 -20.65 -13.55 10.42
N SER A 336 -20.96 -12.48 11.14
CA SER A 336 -22.10 -12.45 12.07
C SER A 336 -23.46 -12.45 11.36
N ASP A 337 -23.53 -12.07 10.07
CA ASP A 337 -24.75 -12.17 9.24
C ASP A 337 -25.24 -13.62 9.01
N SER A 338 -24.43 -14.62 9.37
CA SER A 338 -24.81 -16.03 9.39
C SER A 338 -25.60 -16.46 10.64
N MET A 339 -25.65 -15.60 11.66
CA MET A 339 -26.38 -15.85 12.92
C MET A 339 -27.88 -15.52 12.79
N SER A 340 -28.68 -15.90 13.77
CA SER A 340 -30.03 -15.34 13.88
C SER A 340 -29.96 -13.86 14.26
N ALA A 341 -30.89 -13.03 13.78
CA ALA A 341 -30.89 -11.58 14.03
C ALA A 341 -30.80 -11.21 15.53
N ASP A 342 -31.50 -11.93 16.40
CA ASP A 342 -31.45 -11.68 17.84
C ASP A 342 -30.09 -12.04 18.45
N ALA A 343 -29.46 -13.11 18.00
CA ALA A 343 -28.13 -13.52 18.49
C ALA A 343 -27.05 -12.60 17.97
N GLU A 344 -27.13 -12.18 16.71
CA GLU A 344 -26.25 -11.21 16.10
C GLU A 344 -26.28 -9.88 16.84
N LEU A 345 -27.47 -9.29 17.03
CA LEU A 345 -27.62 -8.03 17.75
C LEU A 345 -27.08 -8.12 19.18
N ALA A 346 -27.42 -9.20 19.90
CA ALA A 346 -26.98 -9.40 21.28
C ALA A 346 -25.46 -9.52 21.38
N GLY A 347 -24.83 -10.30 20.49
CA GLY A 347 -23.37 -10.49 20.44
C GLY A 347 -22.64 -9.21 20.09
N ILE A 348 -23.07 -8.52 19.03
CA ILE A 348 -22.47 -7.24 18.57
C ILE A 348 -22.60 -6.18 19.67
N SER A 349 -23.81 -6.01 20.28
CA SER A 349 -24.01 -5.01 21.32
C SER A 349 -23.13 -5.26 22.54
N ALA A 350 -23.03 -6.51 22.99
CA ALA A 350 -22.17 -6.86 24.11
C ALA A 350 -20.69 -6.65 23.84
N MET A 351 -20.24 -6.86 22.58
CA MET A 351 -18.86 -6.59 22.19
C MET A 351 -18.58 -5.08 22.13
N LEU A 352 -19.48 -4.28 21.56
CA LEU A 352 -19.37 -2.81 21.53
C LEU A 352 -19.31 -2.21 22.95
N ASP A 353 -20.11 -2.72 23.88
CA ASP A 353 -20.05 -2.32 25.30
C ASP A 353 -18.66 -2.63 25.91
N SER A 354 -18.09 -3.78 25.58
CA SER A 354 -16.76 -4.18 26.05
C SER A 354 -15.65 -3.34 25.41
N MET A 355 -15.76 -3.05 24.11
CA MET A 355 -14.86 -2.14 23.41
C MET A 355 -14.90 -0.74 24.00
N SER A 356 -16.09 -0.22 24.32
CA SER A 356 -16.23 1.09 24.97
C SER A 356 -15.46 1.16 26.29
N ARG A 357 -15.55 0.11 27.11
CA ARG A 357 -14.79 0.03 28.38
C ARG A 357 -13.30 -0.11 28.14
N ALA A 358 -12.88 -0.99 27.20
CA ALA A 358 -11.48 -1.19 26.87
C ALA A 358 -10.82 0.09 26.33
N PHE A 359 -11.48 0.76 25.39
CA PHE A 359 -10.96 2.00 24.77
C PHE A 359 -10.76 3.12 25.80
N ALA A 360 -11.65 3.21 26.81
CA ALA A 360 -11.53 4.18 27.88
C ALA A 360 -10.28 3.99 28.78
N LEU A 361 -9.64 2.83 28.71
CA LEU A 361 -8.40 2.55 29.46
C LEU A 361 -7.15 3.14 28.78
N TYR A 362 -7.24 3.48 27.50
CA TYR A 362 -6.12 4.02 26.72
C TYR A 362 -5.99 5.55 26.87
N PRO A 363 -4.79 6.10 26.76
CA PRO A 363 -4.62 7.55 26.68
C PRO A 363 -5.42 8.15 25.52
N GLN A 364 -5.96 9.34 25.74
CA GLN A 364 -6.70 10.03 24.69
C GLN A 364 -5.83 10.21 23.43
N GLY A 365 -6.39 9.87 22.28
CA GLY A 365 -5.73 9.98 20.99
C GLY A 365 -4.76 8.84 20.65
N PHE A 366 -4.51 7.87 21.56
CA PHE A 366 -3.62 6.75 21.26
C PHE A 366 -4.11 5.92 20.06
N LEU A 367 -5.37 5.48 20.09
CA LEU A 367 -5.93 4.62 19.03
C LEU A 367 -6.02 5.31 17.67
N ALA A 368 -6.04 6.63 17.63
CA ALA A 368 -6.03 7.40 16.38
C ALA A 368 -4.64 7.50 15.73
N GLN A 369 -3.56 7.15 16.44
CA GLN A 369 -2.18 7.26 15.92
C GLN A 369 -1.76 6.13 14.97
N PHE A 370 -2.63 5.15 14.75
CA PHE A 370 -2.42 4.10 13.76
C PHE A 370 -2.71 4.55 12.33
N ARG A 371 -3.22 5.76 12.16
CA ARG A 371 -3.42 6.37 10.83
C ARG A 371 -2.08 6.78 10.23
N ASN A 372 -1.99 6.67 8.91
CA ASN A 372 -0.83 7.15 8.17
C ASN A 372 -0.69 8.67 8.23
N SER A 373 0.36 9.22 7.61
CA SER A 373 0.70 10.66 7.68
C SER A 373 -0.35 11.58 7.06
N VAL A 374 -1.25 11.05 6.22
CA VAL A 374 -2.37 11.78 5.60
C VAL A 374 -3.70 11.56 6.31
N GLY A 375 -3.70 10.81 7.42
CA GLY A 375 -4.89 10.56 8.24
C GLY A 375 -5.79 9.43 7.73
N GLU A 376 -5.32 8.64 6.78
CA GLU A 376 -6.01 7.47 6.24
C GLU A 376 -5.60 6.19 6.98
N GLY A 377 -6.35 5.09 6.78
CA GLY A 377 -6.09 3.82 7.45
C GLY A 377 -6.37 3.86 8.94
N GLY A 378 -5.64 3.09 9.72
CA GLY A 378 -5.74 3.05 11.17
C GLY A 378 -6.15 1.70 11.74
N LEU A 379 -6.68 1.68 12.95
CA LEU A 379 -7.27 0.48 13.56
C LEU A 379 -8.67 0.22 13.01
N CYS A 380 -8.91 -1.00 12.54
CA CYS A 380 -10.20 -1.46 12.05
C CYS A 380 -10.63 -2.71 12.81
N PHE A 381 -11.73 -2.64 13.54
CA PHE A 381 -12.31 -3.75 14.30
C PHE A 381 -13.41 -4.42 13.48
N LEU A 382 -13.36 -5.75 13.38
CA LEU A 382 -14.37 -6.59 12.74
C LEU A 382 -15.13 -7.37 13.79
N LEU A 383 -16.43 -7.17 13.89
CA LEU A 383 -17.29 -7.94 14.81
C LEU A 383 -17.87 -9.14 14.06
N VAL A 384 -17.28 -10.32 14.27
CA VAL A 384 -17.52 -11.55 13.51
C VAL A 384 -18.16 -12.63 14.37
N ALA A 385 -18.86 -13.60 13.75
CA ALA A 385 -19.52 -14.67 14.50
C ALA A 385 -18.54 -15.66 15.11
N HIS A 386 -17.46 -15.99 14.36
CA HIS A 386 -16.51 -17.00 14.80
C HIS A 386 -15.20 -16.90 14.03
N ILE A 387 -14.09 -17.19 14.73
CA ILE A 387 -12.76 -17.32 14.17
C ILE A 387 -12.36 -18.78 14.33
N ALA A 388 -12.24 -19.51 13.21
CA ALA A 388 -11.89 -20.93 13.25
C ALA A 388 -10.42 -21.08 13.68
N SER A 389 -10.21 -21.83 14.76
CA SER A 389 -8.88 -22.22 15.22
C SER A 389 -8.96 -23.51 16.04
N ASP A 390 -7.89 -24.27 16.06
CA ASP A 390 -7.78 -25.49 16.87
C ASP A 390 -7.71 -25.19 18.39
N TYR A 391 -7.57 -23.91 18.77
CA TYR A 391 -7.26 -23.49 20.15
C TYR A 391 -8.29 -22.56 20.79
N GLY A 392 -9.44 -22.34 20.13
CA GLY A 392 -10.50 -21.48 20.65
C GLY A 392 -10.12 -20.01 20.71
N VAL A 393 -9.45 -19.51 19.68
CA VAL A 393 -9.12 -18.09 19.49
C VAL A 393 -10.41 -17.28 19.45
N VAL A 394 -10.48 -16.21 20.22
CA VAL A 394 -11.63 -15.31 20.29
C VAL A 394 -11.35 -13.91 19.76
N GLY A 395 -10.12 -13.66 19.35
CA GLY A 395 -9.65 -12.47 18.66
C GLY A 395 -8.46 -12.79 17.77
N CYS A 396 -8.18 -11.98 16.73
CA CYS A 396 -6.94 -12.03 15.99
C CYS A 396 -6.64 -10.67 15.36
N ALA A 397 -5.36 -10.29 15.39
CA ALA A 397 -4.85 -9.09 14.74
C ALA A 397 -4.03 -9.44 13.50
N TYR A 398 -4.21 -8.68 12.42
CA TYR A 398 -3.47 -8.78 11.16
C TYR A 398 -3.42 -7.41 10.48
N ASP A 399 -2.56 -7.24 9.50
CA ASP A 399 -2.39 -5.98 8.79
C ASP A 399 -2.52 -6.15 7.27
N SER A 400 -2.97 -5.12 6.60
CA SER A 400 -2.98 -5.01 5.15
C SER A 400 -3.03 -3.55 4.74
N ALA A 401 -2.15 -3.15 3.84
CA ALA A 401 -1.98 -1.77 3.40
C ALA A 401 -1.80 -0.83 4.61
N ASP A 402 -2.68 0.18 4.77
CA ASP A 402 -2.60 1.15 5.89
C ASP A 402 -3.48 0.78 7.08
N TRP A 403 -4.04 -0.43 7.10
CA TRP A 403 -4.94 -0.88 8.15
C TRP A 403 -4.32 -1.94 9.05
N GLN A 404 -4.50 -1.75 10.36
CA GLN A 404 -4.33 -2.79 11.37
C GLN A 404 -5.72 -3.33 11.71
N TYR A 405 -6.00 -4.56 11.33
CA TYR A 405 -7.29 -5.22 11.56
C TYR A 405 -7.29 -6.01 12.86
N ILE A 406 -8.41 -5.96 13.56
CA ILE A 406 -8.68 -6.75 14.76
C ILE A 406 -10.04 -7.41 14.59
N ALA A 407 -10.08 -8.72 14.34
CA ALA A 407 -11.32 -9.48 14.35
C ALA A 407 -11.63 -9.97 15.75
N LEU A 408 -12.89 -9.82 16.19
CA LEU A 408 -13.38 -10.18 17.51
C LEU A 408 -14.60 -11.09 17.38
N ASP A 409 -14.57 -12.27 18.02
CA ASP A 409 -15.66 -13.22 18.06
C ASP A 409 -16.78 -12.72 19.00
N VAL A 410 -17.94 -12.37 18.43
CA VAL A 410 -19.08 -11.85 19.20
C VAL A 410 -19.83 -12.94 19.98
N GLN A 411 -19.61 -14.23 19.69
CA GLN A 411 -20.17 -15.33 20.45
C GLN A 411 -19.36 -15.67 21.71
N ALA A 412 -18.12 -15.19 21.79
CA ALA A 412 -17.34 -15.32 23.02
C ALA A 412 -18.03 -14.55 24.15
N ASP A 413 -18.34 -15.22 25.25
CA ASP A 413 -19.08 -14.67 26.40
C ASP A 413 -18.15 -14.32 27.59
N TYR A 414 -16.84 -14.56 27.45
CA TYR A 414 -15.84 -14.36 28.50
C TYR A 414 -14.69 -13.49 27.98
N MET A 415 -14.02 -12.80 28.91
CA MET A 415 -12.78 -12.03 28.69
C MET A 415 -12.81 -11.00 27.55
N ARG A 416 -13.97 -10.56 27.08
CA ARG A 416 -14.09 -9.65 25.91
C ARG A 416 -13.22 -8.39 26.04
N GLU A 417 -13.26 -7.73 27.21
CA GLU A 417 -12.48 -6.51 27.45
C GLU A 417 -10.97 -6.79 27.45
N GLY A 418 -10.55 -7.91 28.04
CA GLY A 418 -9.17 -8.39 28.02
C GLY A 418 -8.74 -8.72 26.59
N THR A 419 -9.56 -9.44 25.83
CA THR A 419 -9.29 -9.77 24.43
C THR A 419 -9.10 -8.51 23.58
N VAL A 420 -9.96 -7.50 23.74
CA VAL A 420 -9.79 -6.22 23.03
C VAL A 420 -8.43 -5.60 23.31
N CYS A 421 -8.00 -5.56 24.58
CA CYS A 421 -6.69 -5.02 24.97
C CYS A 421 -5.53 -5.88 24.45
N HIS A 422 -5.69 -7.21 24.44
CA HIS A 422 -4.74 -8.16 23.89
C HIS A 422 -4.49 -7.92 22.40
N GLU A 423 -5.55 -7.85 21.61
CA GLU A 423 -5.46 -7.67 20.16
C GLU A 423 -4.97 -6.25 19.79
N ILE A 424 -5.34 -5.22 20.56
CA ILE A 424 -4.77 -3.88 20.38
C ILE A 424 -3.25 -3.90 20.59
N TRP A 425 -2.74 -4.74 21.49
CA TRP A 425 -1.29 -4.86 21.64
C TRP A 425 -0.64 -5.49 20.42
N HIS A 426 -1.21 -6.55 19.85
CA HIS A 426 -0.69 -7.11 18.59
C HIS A 426 -0.64 -6.07 17.48
N ALA A 427 -1.71 -5.30 17.29
CA ALA A 427 -1.72 -4.20 16.34
C ALA A 427 -0.66 -3.13 16.68
N THR A 428 -0.45 -2.81 17.97
CA THR A 428 0.59 -1.89 18.44
C THR A 428 1.99 -2.41 18.11
N GLU A 429 2.24 -3.69 18.35
CA GLU A 429 3.51 -4.33 18.01
C GLU A 429 3.76 -4.35 16.50
N ASN A 430 2.74 -4.66 15.69
CA ASN A 430 2.83 -4.62 14.24
C ASN A 430 3.18 -3.21 13.74
N GLU A 431 2.53 -2.19 14.27
CA GLU A 431 2.80 -0.79 13.94
C GLU A 431 4.23 -0.36 14.33
N ILE A 432 4.71 -0.77 15.51
CA ILE A 432 6.09 -0.51 15.92
C ILE A 432 7.08 -1.21 14.98
N ARG A 433 6.84 -2.48 14.63
CA ARG A 433 7.71 -3.27 13.77
C ARG A 433 7.72 -2.81 12.32
N SER A 434 6.62 -2.27 11.82
CA SER A 434 6.56 -1.68 10.48
C SER A 434 7.50 -0.47 10.35
N ARG A 435 7.66 0.30 11.46
CA ARG A 435 8.57 1.45 11.54
C ARG A 435 10.02 1.07 11.87
N ASP A 436 10.20 0.05 12.72
CA ASP A 436 11.51 -0.48 13.13
C ASP A 436 11.40 -1.97 13.46
N TYR A 437 11.78 -2.82 12.51
CA TYR A 437 11.77 -4.27 12.69
C TYR A 437 12.61 -4.75 13.88
N THR A 438 13.58 -3.96 14.34
CA THR A 438 14.49 -4.28 15.46
C THR A 438 14.01 -3.73 16.81
N ALA A 439 12.83 -3.11 16.88
CA ALA A 439 12.31 -2.46 18.08
C ALA A 439 12.24 -3.37 19.31
N PHE A 440 11.99 -4.65 19.11
CA PHE A 440 12.02 -5.67 20.16
C PHE A 440 13.22 -6.58 19.94
N ASP A 441 14.33 -6.26 20.63
CA ASP A 441 15.55 -7.06 20.59
C ASP A 441 15.30 -8.46 21.16
N TRP A 442 15.46 -9.49 20.30
CA TRP A 442 15.20 -10.88 20.63
C TRP A 442 16.09 -11.38 21.80
N ASP A 443 17.35 -11.03 21.79
CA ASP A 443 18.29 -11.47 22.83
C ASP A 443 18.02 -10.76 24.16
N GLN A 444 17.62 -9.50 24.13
CA GLN A 444 17.21 -8.76 25.32
C GLN A 444 15.96 -9.38 25.95
N TRP A 445 14.94 -9.68 25.14
CA TRP A 445 13.71 -10.31 25.61
C TRP A 445 13.96 -11.73 26.18
N ASN A 446 14.69 -12.57 25.45
CA ASN A 446 14.96 -13.95 25.86
C ASN A 446 15.79 -14.07 27.14
N ARG A 447 16.66 -13.11 27.43
CA ARG A 447 17.39 -13.11 28.73
C ARG A 447 16.48 -12.97 29.95
N LEU A 448 15.24 -12.52 29.77
CA LEU A 448 14.22 -12.41 30.83
C LEU A 448 13.42 -13.70 31.00
N ASN A 449 13.53 -14.65 30.05
CA ASN A 449 12.96 -15.98 30.13
C ASN A 449 13.84 -16.93 30.95
N PRO A 450 13.36 -18.11 31.38
CA PRO A 450 14.17 -19.12 32.02
C PRO A 450 15.33 -19.57 31.10
N GLU A 451 16.47 -19.93 31.68
CA GLU A 451 17.60 -20.42 30.92
C GLU A 451 17.22 -21.65 30.07
N GLY A 452 17.53 -21.60 28.78
CA GLY A 452 17.18 -22.66 27.83
C GLY A 452 15.71 -22.74 27.44
N PHE A 453 14.87 -21.78 27.86
CA PHE A 453 13.47 -21.74 27.46
C PHE A 453 13.34 -21.45 25.95
N LEU A 454 12.43 -22.19 25.31
CA LEU A 454 12.00 -21.97 23.92
C LEU A 454 10.49 -21.86 23.91
N TYR A 455 9.95 -20.87 23.18
CA TYR A 455 8.51 -20.78 22.95
C TYR A 455 7.99 -22.01 22.23
N TYR A 456 6.81 -22.49 22.62
CA TYR A 456 6.32 -23.81 22.22
C TYR A 456 5.73 -23.84 20.82
N GLY A 457 5.31 -22.69 20.27
CA GLY A 457 4.48 -22.63 19.07
C GLY A 457 3.04 -23.12 19.33
N ASP A 458 2.18 -22.97 18.33
CA ASP A 458 0.73 -23.21 18.44
C ASP A 458 0.34 -24.68 18.75
N GLY A 459 1.24 -25.64 18.61
CA GLY A 459 0.94 -27.07 18.72
C GLY A 459 1.08 -27.71 20.11
N THR A 460 1.51 -26.97 21.15
CA THR A 460 1.97 -27.60 22.40
C THR A 460 1.32 -27.09 23.70
N MET A 461 0.19 -26.41 23.65
CA MET A 461 -0.58 -25.95 24.83
C MET A 461 -1.18 -27.11 25.64
N GLN A 462 -0.38 -28.10 26.07
CA GLN A 462 -0.92 -29.29 26.72
C GLN A 462 -0.70 -29.37 28.22
N ASP A 463 0.14 -28.52 28.81
CA ASP A 463 0.41 -28.59 30.25
C ASP A 463 0.00 -27.28 30.95
N PRO A 464 -1.13 -27.25 31.70
CA PRO A 464 -1.55 -26.08 32.45
C PRO A 464 -0.62 -25.75 33.63
N ALA A 465 0.27 -26.64 34.03
CA ALA A 465 1.13 -26.50 35.20
C ALA A 465 2.58 -26.10 34.84
N GLN A 466 2.75 -25.24 33.84
CA GLN A 466 4.10 -24.75 33.53
C GLN A 466 4.67 -23.94 34.70
N PRO A 467 5.94 -24.18 35.09
CA PRO A 467 6.63 -23.36 36.06
C PRO A 467 6.79 -21.93 35.52
N TRP A 468 7.07 -21.00 36.40
CA TRP A 468 7.31 -19.56 36.11
C TRP A 468 6.10 -18.75 35.67
N THR A 469 4.88 -19.30 35.73
CA THR A 469 3.65 -18.53 35.52
C THR A 469 3.13 -17.96 36.83
N LEU A 470 2.25 -16.94 36.74
CA LEU A 470 1.62 -16.31 37.91
C LEU A 470 0.92 -17.34 38.82
N TYR A 471 0.33 -18.37 38.24
CA TYR A 471 -0.46 -19.36 38.96
C TYR A 471 0.34 -20.56 39.48
N SER A 472 1.63 -20.62 39.19
CA SER A 472 2.48 -21.77 39.48
C SER A 472 3.76 -21.44 40.27
N SER A 473 4.07 -20.15 40.45
CA SER A 473 5.32 -19.70 41.05
C SER A 473 5.13 -18.61 42.09
N ALA A 474 6.11 -18.40 42.96
CA ALA A 474 6.14 -17.21 43.79
C ALA A 474 6.27 -15.96 42.92
N PRO A 475 5.68 -14.82 43.31
CA PRO A 475 5.64 -13.62 42.46
C PRO A 475 7.02 -13.17 41.93
N GLU A 476 8.08 -13.27 42.75
CA GLU A 476 9.45 -12.90 42.36
C GLU A 476 10.07 -13.81 41.30
N ASP A 477 9.57 -15.05 41.13
CA ASP A 477 10.07 -16.04 40.17
C ASP A 477 9.24 -16.08 38.88
N VAL A 478 8.14 -15.33 38.81
CA VAL A 478 7.24 -15.29 37.66
C VAL A 478 7.97 -14.69 36.45
N ARG A 479 7.86 -15.37 35.30
CA ARG A 479 8.43 -14.92 34.02
C ARG A 479 7.40 -14.79 32.91
N PHE A 480 6.26 -15.43 33.08
CA PHE A 480 5.12 -15.44 32.17
C PHE A 480 3.82 -15.22 32.93
N VAL A 481 2.86 -14.57 32.31
CA VAL A 481 1.54 -14.40 32.92
C VAL A 481 0.90 -15.76 33.15
N ASP A 482 0.79 -16.55 32.09
CA ASP A 482 0.16 -17.89 32.08
C ASP A 482 0.80 -18.80 31.02
N THR A 483 0.21 -19.96 30.78
CA THR A 483 0.69 -20.93 29.77
C THR A 483 0.56 -20.41 28.34
N TYR A 484 -0.42 -19.54 28.05
CA TYR A 484 -0.58 -18.94 26.75
C TYR A 484 0.58 -17.99 26.40
N SER A 485 1.10 -17.27 27.39
CA SER A 485 2.33 -16.45 27.24
C SER A 485 3.55 -17.27 26.79
N CYS A 486 3.54 -18.57 26.98
CA CYS A 486 4.65 -19.45 26.59
C CYS A 486 4.60 -19.91 25.12
N VAL A 487 3.53 -19.61 24.39
CA VAL A 487 3.33 -20.03 22.99
C VAL A 487 4.26 -19.27 22.06
N ALA A 488 4.28 -17.95 22.14
CA ALA A 488 5.10 -17.08 21.31
C ALA A 488 5.51 -15.80 22.07
N ALA A 489 6.58 -15.17 21.65
CA ALA A 489 7.03 -13.91 22.26
C ALA A 489 6.02 -12.76 22.03
N THR A 490 5.25 -12.79 20.95
CA THR A 490 4.14 -11.88 20.68
C THR A 490 3.00 -12.07 21.67
N GLU A 491 2.64 -13.33 21.94
CA GLU A 491 1.62 -13.69 22.94
C GLU A 491 2.05 -13.32 24.37
N ASP A 492 3.33 -13.53 24.69
CA ASP A 492 3.90 -13.13 25.99
C ASP A 492 3.71 -11.63 26.22
N ARG A 493 4.01 -10.81 25.22
CA ARG A 493 3.81 -9.36 25.29
C ARG A 493 2.31 -8.98 25.36
N ALA A 494 1.49 -9.59 24.53
CA ALA A 494 0.07 -9.30 24.49
C ALA A 494 -0.62 -9.65 25.83
N ARG A 495 -0.26 -10.80 26.42
CA ARG A 495 -0.79 -11.20 27.75
C ARG A 495 -0.31 -10.25 28.87
N ILE A 496 0.94 -9.82 28.86
CA ILE A 496 1.41 -8.80 29.81
C ILE A 496 0.56 -7.54 29.70
N MET A 497 0.37 -7.02 28.47
CA MET A 497 -0.42 -5.81 28.27
C MET A 497 -1.87 -6.00 28.70
N GLU A 498 -2.51 -7.10 28.33
CA GLU A 498 -3.87 -7.43 28.73
C GLU A 498 -4.07 -7.37 30.26
N PHE A 499 -3.16 -8.03 31.00
CA PHE A 499 -3.26 -8.08 32.46
C PHE A 499 -3.02 -6.71 33.11
N PHE A 500 -2.05 -5.94 32.64
CA PHE A 500 -1.81 -4.59 33.16
C PHE A 500 -2.91 -3.59 32.77
N MET A 501 -3.73 -3.92 31.77
CA MET A 501 -4.88 -3.11 31.39
C MET A 501 -6.17 -3.48 32.13
N THR A 502 -6.41 -4.77 32.43
CA THR A 502 -7.74 -5.24 32.82
C THR A 502 -7.77 -6.05 34.14
N HIS A 503 -6.63 -6.51 34.66
CA HIS A 503 -6.54 -7.40 35.82
C HIS A 503 -5.71 -6.76 36.95
N ASP A 504 -6.35 -5.88 37.74
CA ASP A 504 -5.64 -5.06 38.74
C ASP A 504 -4.93 -5.88 39.82
N ASP A 505 -5.62 -6.89 40.38
CA ASP A 505 -5.08 -7.72 41.47
C ASP A 505 -3.87 -8.57 40.98
N GLU A 506 -4.02 -9.16 39.80
CA GLU A 506 -2.96 -9.96 39.18
C GLU A 506 -1.77 -9.08 38.71
N ALA A 507 -2.03 -7.88 38.20
CA ALA A 507 -0.98 -6.94 37.83
C ALA A 507 -0.13 -6.50 39.04
N GLU A 508 -0.74 -6.34 40.24
CA GLU A 508 -0.02 -6.06 41.48
C GLU A 508 0.87 -7.23 41.93
N LEU A 509 0.52 -8.47 41.60
CA LEU A 509 1.38 -9.63 41.81
C LEU A 509 2.48 -9.73 40.75
N LEU A 510 2.11 -9.58 39.48
CA LEU A 510 3.02 -9.66 38.34
C LEU A 510 4.17 -8.65 38.43
N ILE A 511 3.90 -7.42 38.88
CA ILE A 511 4.92 -6.36 38.97
C ILE A 511 5.97 -6.62 40.04
N GLN A 512 5.73 -7.56 40.96
CA GLN A 512 6.73 -7.98 41.95
C GLN A 512 7.86 -8.79 41.30
N SER A 513 7.60 -9.42 40.15
CA SER A 513 8.65 -10.07 39.39
C SER A 513 9.59 -9.06 38.73
N PRO A 514 10.92 -9.18 38.93
CA PRO A 514 11.89 -8.35 38.23
C PRO A 514 11.87 -8.62 36.72
N TYR A 515 11.48 -9.81 36.29
CA TYR A 515 11.42 -10.20 34.88
C TYR A 515 10.20 -9.60 34.16
N ILE A 516 9.02 -9.72 34.75
CA ILE A 516 7.80 -9.09 34.20
C ILE A 516 7.95 -7.57 34.21
N ARG A 517 8.48 -6.98 35.28
CA ARG A 517 8.78 -5.54 35.34
C ARG A 517 9.69 -5.11 34.18
N ALA A 518 10.78 -5.85 33.93
CA ALA A 518 11.71 -5.54 32.85
C ALA A 518 11.07 -5.72 31.45
N LYS A 519 10.25 -6.77 31.26
CA LYS A 519 9.48 -6.98 30.01
C LYS A 519 8.51 -5.81 29.75
N LEU A 520 7.72 -5.43 30.77
CA LEU A 520 6.80 -4.30 30.67
C LEU A 520 7.55 -2.98 30.36
N GLN A 521 8.72 -2.75 30.98
CA GLN A 521 9.53 -1.57 30.70
C GLN A 521 9.98 -1.51 29.24
N ILE A 522 10.42 -2.64 28.65
CA ILE A 522 10.79 -2.71 27.23
C ILE A 522 9.58 -2.32 26.34
N MET A 523 8.39 -2.82 26.68
CA MET A 523 7.16 -2.51 25.94
C MET A 523 6.80 -1.02 26.06
N CYS A 524 6.88 -0.45 27.25
CA CYS A 524 6.61 0.97 27.49
C CYS A 524 7.60 1.87 26.75
N ASP A 525 8.88 1.52 26.77
CA ASP A 525 9.93 2.28 26.05
C ASP A 525 9.71 2.25 24.54
N ALA A 526 9.24 1.12 23.99
CA ALA A 526 8.87 1.01 22.60
C ALA A 526 7.67 1.90 22.26
N VAL A 527 6.58 1.85 23.05
CA VAL A 527 5.44 2.75 22.83
C VAL A 527 5.86 4.22 22.86
N ARG A 528 6.65 4.62 23.87
CA ARG A 528 7.12 6.01 24.00
C ARG A 528 8.04 6.47 22.88
N ARG A 529 8.73 5.55 22.22
CA ARG A 529 9.62 5.84 21.09
C ARG A 529 8.88 6.02 19.77
N TYR A 530 7.81 5.26 19.54
CA TYR A 530 7.17 5.17 18.23
C TYR A 530 5.81 5.84 18.14
N PHE A 531 5.20 6.19 19.28
CA PHE A 531 3.94 6.94 19.34
C PHE A 531 4.16 8.32 19.94
N ASP A 532 3.33 9.28 19.56
CA ASP A 532 3.31 10.60 20.20
C ASP A 532 2.65 10.47 21.58
N THR A 533 3.47 10.55 22.60
CA THR A 533 3.05 10.48 24.00
C THR A 533 2.98 11.85 24.68
N ALA A 534 3.12 12.95 23.90
CA ALA A 534 3.02 14.29 24.42
C ALA A 534 1.63 14.56 25.03
N GLY A 535 1.59 15.06 26.23
CA GLY A 535 0.34 15.34 26.93
C GLY A 535 -0.36 14.14 27.60
N TRP A 536 0.18 12.93 27.47
CA TRP A 536 -0.36 11.80 28.23
C TRP A 536 -0.06 11.96 29.72
N GLY A 537 -1.02 11.59 30.58
CA GLY A 537 -0.72 11.27 31.97
C GLY A 537 0.04 9.94 32.06
N THR A 538 0.13 9.34 33.24
CA THR A 538 0.65 7.97 33.37
C THR A 538 -0.34 7.01 32.74
N PRO A 539 0.02 6.32 31.64
CA PRO A 539 -0.87 5.31 31.04
C PRO A 539 -1.18 4.19 32.04
N ARG A 540 -2.33 3.55 31.86
CA ARG A 540 -2.79 2.50 32.79
C ARG A 540 -1.76 1.37 32.94
N TRP A 541 -1.13 0.96 31.85
CA TRP A 541 -0.10 -0.10 31.85
C TRP A 541 1.22 0.31 32.54
N GLU A 542 1.45 1.59 32.79
CA GLU A 542 2.66 2.07 33.48
C GLU A 542 2.43 2.40 34.96
N ARG A 543 1.19 2.32 35.47
CA ARG A 543 0.84 2.78 36.81
C ARG A 543 1.56 2.06 37.95
N LEU A 544 2.09 0.84 37.70
CA LEU A 544 2.79 0.01 38.68
C LEU A 544 4.30 -0.05 38.44
N LEU A 545 4.85 0.58 37.36
CA LEU A 545 6.28 0.71 37.12
C LEU A 545 6.88 1.77 38.04
#